data_e398824c8e9869302690cdc7dde5d3b6
#
_entry.id   e398824c8e9869302690cdc7dde5d3b6
#
_cell.length_a   1.000
_cell.length_b   1.000
_cell.length_c   1.000
_cell.angle_alpha   90.00
_cell.angle_beta   90.00
_cell.angle_gamma   90.00
#
_symmetry.space_group_name_H-M   'P 1'
#
loop_
_entity.id
_entity.type
_entity.pdbx_description
1 polymer ?
#
loop_
_entity_poly.entity_id
_entity_poly.type
_entity_poly.pdbx_seq_one_letter_code
_entity_poly.pdbx_strand_id
1 'polypeptide(L)'
;MDLWDAVLVSAGKPVFYTATGRPFREVDKETDRVRFQKVTKFEPGKVYSEGCIRELIRLMPHWRASNDKDEEQIESADALNMNSNMNSNVLYIGDSLFADLVDAKREFGWITAAVTPEVGFELDVQLSQENLLAERTIAILLNALRNVQSEMGTSRYTNEDSLVLDKLEKLVSNWRDRQTRLLGNTFGSVFRARYQPSLFAHSLRRYCDLYMNSVGSLRLYSPQHRFYPESDFRLLAHEIKRSTEVFCVETFDDVVEDM
;
A
#
# COMPACT_ATOMS: atom_id res chain seq x y z
N MET A 1 -10.39 6.72 26.83
CA MET A 1 -9.11 6.01 26.66
C MET A 1 -9.24 4.49 26.88
N ASP A 2 -10.42 4.00 27.04
CA ASP A 2 -10.69 2.59 27.41
C ASP A 2 -10.69 1.63 26.22
N LEU A 3 -10.33 2.13 25.02
CA LEU A 3 -10.27 1.34 23.78
C LEU A 3 -8.88 0.76 23.51
N TRP A 4 -7.87 1.15 24.27
CA TRP A 4 -6.47 0.78 24.02
C TRP A 4 -5.91 0.02 25.22
N ASP A 5 -5.33 -1.14 24.97
CA ASP A 5 -4.61 -1.94 25.98
C ASP A 5 -3.32 -1.23 26.46
N ALA A 6 -2.63 -0.57 25.53
CA ALA A 6 -1.47 0.25 25.81
C ALA A 6 -1.32 1.40 24.82
N VAL A 7 -0.87 2.56 25.30
CA VAL A 7 -0.51 3.72 24.47
C VAL A 7 0.99 3.93 24.58
N LEU A 8 1.70 3.79 23.47
CA LEU A 8 3.16 3.89 23.41
C LEU A 8 3.56 5.13 22.60
N VAL A 9 4.39 5.98 23.20
CA VAL A 9 4.91 7.20 22.56
C VAL A 9 6.43 7.15 22.49
N SER A 10 7.02 7.89 21.55
CA SER A 10 8.49 8.02 21.44
C SER A 10 9.22 6.68 21.37
N ALA A 11 8.61 5.68 20.72
CA ALA A 11 9.20 4.35 20.59
C ALA A 11 10.56 4.39 19.87
N GLY A 12 10.76 5.35 18.95
CA GLY A 12 12.04 5.58 18.27
C GLY A 12 12.36 4.50 17.24
N LYS A 13 11.57 4.42 16.17
CA LYS A 13 11.86 3.53 15.02
C LYS A 13 13.12 4.02 14.27
N PRO A 14 13.99 3.15 13.77
CA PRO A 14 13.90 1.68 13.77
C PRO A 14 14.42 1.00 15.04
N VAL A 15 14.96 1.73 16.01
CA VAL A 15 15.55 1.17 17.26
C VAL A 15 14.53 0.33 18.03
N PHE A 16 13.24 0.67 17.96
CA PHE A 16 12.16 -0.11 18.56
C PHE A 16 12.17 -1.59 18.14
N TYR A 17 12.49 -1.86 16.87
CA TYR A 17 12.53 -3.22 16.33
C TYR A 17 13.84 -3.94 16.59
N THR A 18 14.96 -3.21 16.67
CA THR A 18 16.30 -3.81 16.73
C THR A 18 16.86 -3.94 18.16
N ALA A 19 16.37 -3.14 19.10
CA ALA A 19 16.85 -3.15 20.47
C ALA A 19 16.42 -4.43 21.24
N THR A 20 17.30 -4.94 22.09
CA THR A 20 17.12 -6.21 22.81
C THR A 20 16.83 -6.08 24.29
N GLY A 21 16.68 -4.92 24.84
CA GLY A 21 16.51 -4.79 26.31
C GLY A 21 16.09 -3.40 26.75
N ARG A 22 15.58 -2.60 25.85
CA ARG A 22 15.10 -1.27 26.16
C ARG A 22 13.75 -1.34 26.86
N PRO A 23 13.65 -0.97 28.17
CA PRO A 23 12.42 -1.10 28.94
C PRO A 23 11.42 0.00 28.56
N PHE A 24 10.13 -0.27 28.74
CA PHE A 24 9.11 0.76 28.77
C PHE A 24 9.14 1.53 30.08
N ARG A 25 8.81 2.82 30.00
CA ARG A 25 8.71 3.73 31.12
C ARG A 25 7.36 4.45 31.07
N GLU A 26 6.73 4.63 32.22
CA GLU A 26 5.47 5.37 32.31
C GLU A 26 5.72 6.87 32.11
N VAL A 27 4.84 7.52 31.35
CA VAL A 27 4.81 8.98 31.21
C VAL A 27 3.78 9.53 32.17
N ASP A 28 4.22 10.43 33.03
CA ASP A 28 3.34 11.17 33.93
C ASP A 28 2.54 12.20 33.14
N LYS A 29 1.22 12.07 33.13
CA LYS A 29 0.32 12.90 32.32
C LYS A 29 0.21 14.35 32.78
N GLU A 30 0.52 14.64 34.04
CA GLU A 30 0.44 16.02 34.57
C GLU A 30 1.72 16.80 34.29
N THR A 31 2.84 16.12 34.30
CA THR A 31 4.15 16.76 34.17
C THR A 31 4.84 16.51 32.82
N ASP A 32 4.26 15.62 31.97
CA ASP A 32 4.87 15.10 30.74
C ASP A 32 6.28 14.50 30.91
N ARG A 33 6.61 14.08 32.12
CA ARG A 33 7.91 13.51 32.43
C ARG A 33 7.88 12.00 32.41
N VAL A 34 8.94 11.41 31.90
CA VAL A 34 9.15 9.98 31.92
C VAL A 34 9.61 9.54 33.30
N ARG A 35 8.89 8.61 33.92
CA ARG A 35 9.26 8.02 35.23
C ARG A 35 10.45 7.10 35.04
N PHE A 36 11.35 7.07 36.04
CA PHE A 36 12.57 6.27 35.94
C PHE A 36 12.33 4.76 36.08
N GLN A 37 11.24 4.35 36.73
CA GLN A 37 10.91 2.95 36.96
C GLN A 37 10.61 2.20 35.68
N LYS A 38 11.15 0.97 35.56
CA LYS A 38 10.81 0.03 34.47
C LYS A 38 9.37 -0.47 34.65
N VAL A 39 8.63 -0.50 33.56
CA VAL A 39 7.27 -1.04 33.52
C VAL A 39 7.33 -2.56 33.51
N THR A 40 6.54 -3.18 34.37
CA THR A 40 6.39 -4.64 34.47
C THR A 40 5.04 -5.14 33.94
N LYS A 41 4.05 -4.25 33.82
CA LYS A 41 2.71 -4.54 33.31
C LYS A 41 2.13 -3.26 32.71
N PHE A 42 1.41 -3.39 31.60
CA PHE A 42 0.61 -2.29 31.07
C PHE A 42 -0.71 -2.18 31.83
N GLU A 43 -1.13 -0.94 32.07
CA GLU A 43 -2.40 -0.62 32.71
C GLU A 43 -3.24 0.28 31.77
N PRO A 44 -4.56 0.00 31.61
CA PRO A 44 -5.43 0.82 30.81
C PRO A 44 -5.37 2.31 31.19
N GLY A 45 -5.43 3.16 30.19
CA GLY A 45 -5.44 4.60 30.40
C GLY A 45 -4.07 5.24 30.70
N LYS A 46 -2.99 4.48 30.88
CA LYS A 46 -1.63 5.01 31.02
C LYS A 46 -0.93 5.15 29.68
N VAL A 47 0.06 6.04 29.65
CA VAL A 47 0.93 6.28 28.49
C VAL A 47 2.35 5.84 28.86
N TYR A 48 2.99 5.17 27.91
CA TYR A 48 4.34 4.64 28.09
C TYR A 48 5.26 5.18 27.00
N SER A 49 6.51 5.34 27.32
CA SER A 49 7.55 5.81 26.39
C SER A 49 8.69 4.81 26.28
N GLU A 50 9.49 4.98 25.25
CA GLU A 50 10.65 4.14 24.93
C GLU A 50 10.25 2.70 24.57
N GLY A 51 10.89 1.70 25.18
CA GLY A 51 10.61 0.29 24.99
C GLY A 51 11.22 -0.30 23.72
N CYS A 52 11.01 -1.58 23.54
CA CYS A 52 11.32 -2.32 22.32
C CYS A 52 10.28 -3.42 22.08
N ILE A 53 10.27 -3.96 20.88
CA ILE A 53 9.29 -4.97 20.46
C ILE A 53 9.31 -6.23 21.35
N ARG A 54 10.49 -6.68 21.78
CA ARG A 54 10.61 -7.85 22.68
C ARG A 54 9.97 -7.63 24.04
N GLU A 55 10.14 -6.43 24.60
CA GLU A 55 9.49 -6.06 25.87
C GLU A 55 7.98 -5.89 25.67
N LEU A 56 7.53 -5.37 24.51
CA LEU A 56 6.11 -5.30 24.17
C LEU A 56 5.47 -6.68 24.15
N ILE A 57 6.05 -7.62 23.43
CA ILE A 57 5.58 -9.00 23.35
C ILE A 57 5.54 -9.64 24.74
N ARG A 58 6.57 -9.40 25.56
CA ARG A 58 6.64 -9.92 26.93
C ARG A 58 5.53 -9.39 27.84
N LEU A 59 5.15 -8.13 27.68
CA LEU A 59 4.16 -7.46 28.53
C LEU A 59 2.72 -7.62 28.04
N MET A 60 2.49 -8.18 26.85
CA MET A 60 1.16 -8.44 26.25
C MET A 60 0.84 -9.94 26.34
N PRO A 61 0.29 -10.42 27.45
CA PRO A 61 0.11 -11.85 27.72
C PRO A 61 -0.84 -12.54 26.71
N HIS A 62 -1.85 -11.83 26.18
CA HIS A 62 -2.76 -12.41 25.20
C HIS A 62 -2.12 -12.71 23.84
N TRP A 63 -0.95 -12.16 23.57
CA TRP A 63 -0.18 -12.54 22.37
C TRP A 63 0.48 -13.91 22.51
N ARG A 64 0.55 -14.44 23.74
CA ARG A 64 1.08 -15.76 24.07
C ARG A 64 0.00 -16.86 24.08
N ALA A 65 -1.26 -16.53 24.36
CA ALA A 65 -2.31 -17.48 24.68
C ALA A 65 -2.82 -18.35 23.52
N SER A 66 -2.36 -18.17 22.30
CA SER A 66 -2.79 -19.01 21.17
C SER A 66 -2.06 -20.35 21.04
N ASN A 67 -1.05 -20.64 21.89
CA ASN A 67 -0.23 -21.85 21.78
C ASN A 67 0.04 -22.57 23.11
N ASP A 68 -0.75 -22.32 24.17
CA ASP A 68 -0.52 -22.96 25.48
C ASP A 68 -1.00 -24.42 25.50
N LYS A 69 -0.12 -25.33 25.09
CA LYS A 69 -0.09 -26.70 25.57
C LYS A 69 1.27 -27.13 26.16
N ASP A 70 2.28 -26.26 26.17
CA ASP A 70 3.62 -26.63 26.65
C ASP A 70 4.23 -25.50 27.52
N GLU A 71 3.64 -25.22 28.71
CA GLU A 71 4.10 -24.16 29.62
C GLU A 71 5.36 -24.52 30.44
N GLU A 72 5.89 -25.74 30.42
CA GLU A 72 6.96 -26.15 31.35
C GLU A 72 8.40 -26.11 30.80
N GLN A 73 8.67 -25.65 29.57
CA GLN A 73 10.04 -25.75 29.00
C GLN A 73 10.65 -24.47 28.42
N ILE A 74 10.17 -23.27 28.74
CA ILE A 74 10.67 -22.03 28.09
C ILE A 74 11.63 -21.20 28.97
N GLU A 75 12.32 -21.77 29.94
CA GLU A 75 13.39 -21.03 30.63
C GLU A 75 14.77 -21.08 29.93
N SER A 76 14.97 -21.86 28.88
CA SER A 76 16.30 -22.04 28.27
C SER A 76 16.36 -22.14 26.76
N ALA A 77 15.32 -21.84 26.01
CA ALA A 77 15.38 -21.91 24.55
C ALA A 77 15.51 -20.53 23.89
N ASP A 78 16.55 -20.41 23.12
CA ASP A 78 16.99 -19.25 22.34
C ASP A 78 15.87 -18.38 21.79
N ALA A 79 15.97 -17.09 22.07
CA ALA A 79 15.10 -16.01 21.57
C ALA A 79 15.01 -15.91 20.03
N LEU A 80 15.76 -16.73 19.31
CA LEU A 80 15.78 -16.81 17.83
C LEU A 80 14.67 -17.68 17.26
N ASN A 81 14.02 -18.54 18.06
CA ASN A 81 12.95 -19.43 17.59
C ASN A 81 11.53 -18.87 17.81
N MET A 82 11.39 -17.65 18.37
CA MET A 82 10.07 -17.00 18.55
C MET A 82 9.39 -16.60 17.24
N ASN A 83 10.10 -16.64 16.12
CA ASN A 83 9.60 -16.08 14.85
C ASN A 83 8.54 -16.93 14.13
N SER A 84 8.43 -18.23 14.41
CA SER A 84 7.58 -19.08 13.56
C SER A 84 6.11 -19.17 13.97
N ASN A 85 5.75 -18.95 15.23
CA ASN A 85 4.38 -19.16 15.72
C ASN A 85 3.59 -17.88 16.08
N MET A 86 4.25 -16.72 16.15
CA MET A 86 3.57 -15.44 16.45
C MET A 86 3.10 -14.66 15.22
N ASN A 87 3.44 -15.13 14.01
CA ASN A 87 3.38 -14.33 12.79
C ASN A 87 1.96 -14.08 12.25
N SER A 88 0.99 -14.94 12.57
CA SER A 88 -0.33 -14.87 11.92
C SER A 88 -1.38 -14.02 12.64
N ASN A 89 -1.13 -13.59 13.87
CA ASN A 89 -2.15 -12.96 14.70
C ASN A 89 -1.92 -11.46 14.96
N VAL A 90 -0.86 -10.86 14.41
CA VAL A 90 -0.58 -9.43 14.57
C VAL A 90 -0.89 -8.71 13.26
N LEU A 91 -1.82 -7.75 13.32
CA LEU A 91 -2.06 -6.79 12.25
C LEU A 91 -1.37 -5.47 12.62
N TYR A 92 -0.35 -5.12 11.87
CA TYR A 92 0.34 -3.85 12.02
C TYR A 92 -0.16 -2.84 10.98
N ILE A 93 -0.70 -1.72 11.45
CA ILE A 93 -1.22 -0.65 10.58
C ILE A 93 -0.29 0.57 10.71
N GLY A 94 0.20 1.09 9.58
CA GLY A 94 1.08 2.25 9.55
C GLY A 94 0.88 3.11 8.30
N ASP A 95 1.31 4.37 8.39
CA ASP A 95 1.23 5.36 7.31
C ASP A 95 2.57 5.50 6.55
N SER A 96 3.65 5.01 7.12
CA SER A 96 4.97 5.03 6.49
C SER A 96 5.41 3.64 6.08
N LEU A 97 5.48 3.39 4.77
CA LEU A 97 5.87 2.10 4.23
C LEU A 97 7.24 1.64 4.76
N PHE A 98 8.25 2.50 4.69
CA PHE A 98 9.63 2.12 5.04
C PHE A 98 9.92 2.20 6.54
N ALA A 99 9.33 3.14 7.26
CA ALA A 99 9.56 3.28 8.69
C ALA A 99 8.71 2.33 9.54
N ASP A 100 7.57 1.88 9.02
CA ASP A 100 6.59 1.07 9.76
C ASP A 100 6.55 -0.37 9.29
N LEU A 101 6.34 -0.59 8.00
CA LEU A 101 5.84 -1.87 7.51
C LEU A 101 6.93 -2.83 7.06
N VAL A 102 8.04 -2.30 6.54
CA VAL A 102 9.12 -3.15 6.01
C VAL A 102 9.71 -4.05 7.08
N ASP A 103 10.07 -3.49 8.23
CA ASP A 103 10.67 -4.28 9.32
C ASP A 103 9.63 -5.19 9.98
N ALA A 104 8.39 -4.71 10.16
CA ALA A 104 7.28 -5.51 10.66
C ALA A 104 7.04 -6.76 9.80
N LYS A 105 7.07 -6.60 8.46
CA LYS A 105 6.89 -7.72 7.52
C LYS A 105 8.11 -8.62 7.44
N ARG A 106 9.30 -8.04 7.30
CA ARG A 106 10.53 -8.78 6.99
C ARG A 106 11.10 -9.50 8.19
N GLU A 107 11.15 -8.84 9.36
CA GLU A 107 11.78 -9.39 10.56
C GLU A 107 10.80 -10.21 11.41
N PHE A 108 9.52 -9.84 11.41
CA PHE A 108 8.50 -10.48 12.26
C PHE A 108 7.44 -11.25 11.48
N GLY A 109 7.38 -11.12 10.15
CA GLY A 109 6.37 -11.79 9.31
C GLY A 109 4.92 -11.38 9.62
N TRP A 110 4.70 -10.22 10.25
CA TRP A 110 3.37 -9.76 10.61
C TRP A 110 2.50 -9.46 9.39
N ILE A 111 1.19 -9.51 9.58
CA ILE A 111 0.24 -8.98 8.60
C ILE A 111 0.34 -7.46 8.65
N THR A 112 0.55 -6.83 7.50
CA THR A 112 0.81 -5.41 7.41
C THR A 112 -0.25 -4.71 6.59
N ALA A 113 -0.70 -3.55 7.08
CA ALA A 113 -1.66 -2.70 6.39
C ALA A 113 -1.14 -1.26 6.27
N ALA A 114 -1.07 -0.75 5.05
CA ALA A 114 -0.67 0.62 4.78
C ALA A 114 -1.87 1.56 4.76
N VAL A 115 -1.77 2.68 5.45
CA VAL A 115 -2.68 3.80 5.28
C VAL A 115 -2.06 4.76 4.27
N THR A 116 -2.64 4.81 3.07
CA THR A 116 -2.15 5.59 1.92
C THR A 116 -3.30 6.46 1.41
N PRO A 117 -3.47 7.68 1.93
CA PRO A 117 -4.58 8.58 1.56
C PRO A 117 -4.66 8.85 0.04
N GLU A 118 -3.52 8.82 -0.64
CA GLU A 118 -3.40 9.01 -2.09
C GLU A 118 -4.24 8.04 -2.91
N VAL A 119 -4.49 6.84 -2.38
CA VAL A 119 -5.39 5.84 -3.04
C VAL A 119 -6.79 6.41 -3.25
N GLY A 120 -7.34 7.11 -2.24
CA GLY A 120 -8.67 7.72 -2.34
C GLY A 120 -8.73 8.73 -3.47
N PHE A 121 -7.79 9.67 -3.48
CA PHE A 121 -7.68 10.67 -4.53
C PHE A 121 -7.48 10.06 -5.92
N GLU A 122 -6.62 9.08 -6.05
CA GLU A 122 -6.36 8.41 -7.32
C GLU A 122 -7.61 7.66 -7.83
N LEU A 123 -8.37 7.03 -6.95
CA LEU A 123 -9.64 6.40 -7.30
C LEU A 123 -10.69 7.42 -7.79
N ASP A 124 -10.79 8.58 -7.13
CA ASP A 124 -11.71 9.64 -7.53
C ASP A 124 -11.37 10.19 -8.92
N VAL A 125 -10.09 10.47 -9.16
CA VAL A 125 -9.62 10.90 -10.49
C VAL A 125 -9.88 9.81 -11.51
N GLN A 126 -9.54 8.62 -11.16
CA GLN A 126 -9.72 7.50 -12.03
C GLN A 126 -11.21 7.31 -12.42
N LEU A 127 -12.21 7.49 -11.54
CA LEU A 127 -13.65 7.40 -11.80
C LEU A 127 -14.22 8.64 -12.49
N SER A 128 -13.41 9.67 -12.68
CA SER A 128 -13.86 10.89 -13.36
C SER A 128 -14.16 10.64 -14.86
N GLN A 129 -15.17 11.30 -15.38
CA GLN A 129 -15.54 11.22 -16.79
C GLN A 129 -14.40 11.64 -17.71
N GLU A 130 -13.61 12.64 -17.30
CA GLU A 130 -12.45 13.09 -18.07
C GLU A 130 -11.37 12.03 -18.20
N ASN A 131 -11.09 11.29 -17.11
CA ASN A 131 -10.10 10.21 -17.17
C ASN A 131 -10.61 9.04 -18.02
N LEU A 132 -11.88 8.66 -17.86
CA LEU A 132 -12.49 7.59 -18.66
C LEU A 132 -12.46 7.93 -20.17
N LEU A 133 -12.78 9.18 -20.52
CA LEU A 133 -12.67 9.65 -21.90
C LEU A 133 -11.22 9.59 -22.40
N ALA A 134 -10.27 10.04 -21.60
CA ALA A 134 -8.85 10.00 -21.96
C ALA A 134 -8.36 8.56 -22.18
N GLU A 135 -8.71 7.63 -21.28
CA GLU A 135 -8.36 6.21 -21.41
C GLU A 135 -8.94 5.60 -22.70
N ARG A 136 -10.22 5.84 -22.96
CA ARG A 136 -10.90 5.38 -24.19
C ARG A 136 -10.22 5.93 -25.44
N THR A 137 -9.97 7.24 -25.48
CA THR A 137 -9.33 7.89 -26.62
C THR A 137 -7.91 7.37 -26.87
N ILE A 138 -7.11 7.22 -25.82
CA ILE A 138 -5.76 6.66 -25.93
C ILE A 138 -5.81 5.22 -26.47
N ALA A 139 -6.74 4.39 -26.00
CA ALA A 139 -6.88 3.01 -26.49
C ALA A 139 -7.20 2.97 -27.98
N ILE A 140 -8.12 3.82 -28.46
CA ILE A 140 -8.49 3.93 -29.89
C ILE A 140 -7.30 4.40 -30.72
N LEU A 141 -6.60 5.46 -30.30
CA LEU A 141 -5.41 5.97 -31.00
C LEU A 141 -4.29 4.94 -31.09
N LEU A 142 -4.06 4.18 -30.00
CA LEU A 142 -3.06 3.11 -30.00
C LEU A 142 -3.46 1.95 -30.93
N ASN A 143 -4.74 1.62 -31.02
CA ASN A 143 -5.22 0.62 -31.98
C ASN A 143 -5.06 1.10 -33.42
N ALA A 144 -5.42 2.35 -33.71
CA ALA A 144 -5.18 2.95 -35.02
C ALA A 144 -3.70 2.92 -35.41
N LEU A 145 -2.81 3.28 -34.46
CA LEU A 145 -1.37 3.25 -34.69
C LEU A 145 -0.86 1.83 -34.99
N ARG A 146 -1.33 0.82 -34.25
CA ARG A 146 -0.98 -0.58 -34.50
C ARG A 146 -1.49 -1.06 -35.87
N ASN A 147 -2.71 -0.68 -36.27
CA ASN A 147 -3.28 -1.06 -37.54
C ASN A 147 -2.47 -0.46 -38.69
N VAL A 148 -2.17 0.84 -38.66
CA VAL A 148 -1.30 1.49 -39.63
C VAL A 148 0.04 0.81 -39.76
N GLN A 149 0.70 0.53 -38.61
CA GLN A 149 1.98 -0.18 -38.61
C GLN A 149 1.88 -1.62 -39.14
N SER A 150 0.76 -2.31 -38.89
CA SER A 150 0.52 -3.67 -39.41
C SER A 150 0.31 -3.69 -40.92
N GLU A 151 -0.42 -2.69 -41.47
CA GLU A 151 -0.65 -2.55 -42.92
C GLU A 151 0.64 -2.22 -43.68
N MET A 152 1.53 -1.42 -43.07
CA MET A 152 2.85 -1.11 -43.64
C MET A 152 3.75 -2.34 -43.76
N GLY A 153 3.60 -3.32 -42.87
CA GLY A 153 4.32 -4.59 -42.89
C GLY A 153 5.84 -4.41 -42.88
N THR A 154 6.55 -5.13 -43.78
CA THR A 154 8.01 -5.08 -43.92
C THR A 154 8.50 -4.05 -44.94
N SER A 155 7.60 -3.30 -45.56
CA SER A 155 7.94 -2.28 -46.55
C SER A 155 8.64 -1.09 -45.92
N ARG A 156 9.48 -0.39 -46.66
CA ARG A 156 10.04 0.88 -46.20
C ARG A 156 8.94 1.92 -46.08
N TYR A 157 8.88 2.61 -44.93
CA TYR A 157 7.96 3.72 -44.74
C TYR A 157 8.18 4.82 -45.80
N THR A 158 7.10 5.31 -46.38
CA THR A 158 7.13 6.53 -47.18
C THR A 158 7.16 7.77 -46.27
N ASN A 159 7.49 8.93 -46.82
CA ASN A 159 7.42 10.18 -46.05
C ASN A 159 6.01 10.47 -45.52
N GLU A 160 4.97 10.10 -46.29
CA GLU A 160 3.58 10.27 -45.91
C GLU A 160 3.21 9.35 -44.73
N ASP A 161 3.64 8.10 -44.75
CA ASP A 161 3.42 7.15 -43.66
C ASP A 161 4.07 7.62 -42.36
N SER A 162 5.30 8.11 -42.45
CA SER A 162 6.01 8.68 -41.29
C SER A 162 5.25 9.88 -40.71
N LEU A 163 4.69 10.73 -41.53
CA LEU A 163 3.92 11.90 -41.10
C LEU A 163 2.62 11.49 -40.36
N VAL A 164 1.95 10.45 -40.86
CA VAL A 164 0.73 9.91 -40.18
C VAL A 164 1.07 9.33 -38.84
N LEU A 165 2.13 8.50 -38.73
CA LEU A 165 2.59 7.93 -37.47
C LEU A 165 2.96 9.01 -36.45
N ASP A 166 3.72 10.03 -36.88
CA ASP A 166 4.12 11.16 -36.03
C ASP A 166 2.91 11.92 -35.48
N LYS A 167 1.88 12.11 -36.28
CA LYS A 167 0.64 12.76 -35.86
C LYS A 167 -0.09 11.93 -34.79
N LEU A 168 -0.27 10.63 -35.05
CA LEU A 168 -0.92 9.72 -34.09
C LEU A 168 -0.13 9.65 -32.75
N GLU A 169 1.18 9.56 -32.80
CA GLU A 169 2.02 9.55 -31.60
C GLU A 169 1.89 10.86 -30.80
N LYS A 170 1.85 12.00 -31.48
CA LYS A 170 1.62 13.30 -30.83
C LYS A 170 0.24 13.37 -30.16
N LEU A 171 -0.80 12.86 -30.81
CA LEU A 171 -2.14 12.80 -30.21
C LEU A 171 -2.15 11.91 -28.96
N VAL A 172 -1.55 10.73 -29.02
CA VAL A 172 -1.41 9.85 -27.86
C VAL A 172 -0.67 10.56 -26.73
N SER A 173 0.44 11.24 -27.03
CA SER A 173 1.20 11.99 -26.03
C SER A 173 0.36 13.08 -25.37
N ASN A 174 -0.37 13.88 -26.17
CA ASN A 174 -1.22 14.96 -25.66
C ASN A 174 -2.31 14.43 -24.71
N TRP A 175 -2.98 13.33 -25.06
CA TRP A 175 -3.99 12.74 -24.20
C TRP A 175 -3.43 12.16 -22.90
N ARG A 176 -2.22 11.60 -22.96
CA ARG A 176 -1.50 11.14 -21.77
C ARG A 176 -1.09 12.28 -20.84
N ASP A 177 -0.62 13.38 -21.41
CA ASP A 177 -0.30 14.58 -20.65
C ASP A 177 -1.55 15.16 -19.97
N ARG A 178 -2.70 15.15 -20.68
CA ARG A 178 -3.98 15.55 -20.11
C ARG A 178 -4.36 14.64 -18.93
N GLN A 179 -4.28 13.32 -19.09
CA GLN A 179 -4.54 12.35 -18.03
C GLN A 179 -3.62 12.56 -16.81
N THR A 180 -2.34 12.81 -17.05
CA THR A 180 -1.38 13.09 -15.95
C THR A 180 -1.76 14.37 -15.20
N ARG A 181 -2.25 15.40 -15.88
CA ARG A 181 -2.69 16.66 -15.24
C ARG A 181 -3.92 16.49 -14.34
N LEU A 182 -4.79 15.52 -14.60
CA LEU A 182 -5.95 15.24 -13.74
C LEU A 182 -5.52 14.83 -12.33
N LEU A 183 -4.31 14.26 -12.17
CA LEU A 183 -3.74 13.92 -10.87
C LEU A 183 -3.22 15.12 -10.08
N GLY A 184 -3.35 16.33 -10.63
CA GLY A 184 -3.13 17.60 -9.92
C GLY A 184 -1.68 17.91 -9.55
N ASN A 185 -0.70 17.11 -10.01
CA ASN A 185 0.72 17.34 -9.73
C ASN A 185 1.59 17.11 -10.98
N THR A 186 2.81 17.60 -10.94
CA THR A 186 3.77 17.51 -12.06
C THR A 186 4.24 16.08 -12.33
N PHE A 187 4.20 15.21 -11.33
CA PHE A 187 4.72 13.85 -11.39
C PHE A 187 3.66 12.81 -11.77
N GLY A 188 2.38 13.16 -11.70
CA GLY A 188 1.27 12.26 -11.98
C GLY A 188 0.96 11.33 -10.79
N SER A 189 0.65 10.05 -11.07
CA SER A 189 0.32 9.06 -10.06
C SER A 189 1.50 8.75 -9.12
N VAL A 190 1.22 8.60 -7.83
CA VAL A 190 2.19 8.07 -6.85
C VAL A 190 2.51 6.60 -7.12
N PHE A 191 1.55 5.86 -7.70
CA PHE A 191 1.67 4.43 -7.94
C PHE A 191 2.29 4.09 -9.28
N ARG A 192 2.33 5.02 -10.23
CA ARG A 192 2.84 4.80 -11.60
C ARG A 192 3.88 5.82 -12.01
N ALA A 193 4.96 5.35 -12.62
CA ALA A 193 5.92 6.14 -13.35
C ALA A 193 5.69 5.88 -14.86
N ARG A 194 4.87 6.69 -15.51
CA ARG A 194 4.36 6.49 -16.88
C ARG A 194 3.58 5.17 -16.99
N TYR A 195 4.17 4.11 -17.55
CA TYR A 195 3.55 2.80 -17.80
C TYR A 195 3.98 1.72 -16.82
N GLN A 196 4.91 2.03 -15.94
CA GLN A 196 5.51 1.08 -15.02
C GLN A 196 5.01 1.39 -13.60
N PRO A 197 4.84 0.39 -12.74
CA PRO A 197 4.66 0.63 -11.33
C PRO A 197 5.81 1.50 -10.80
N SER A 198 5.49 2.48 -9.97
CA SER A 198 6.53 3.26 -9.27
C SER A 198 7.30 2.40 -8.27
N LEU A 199 8.44 2.87 -7.82
CA LEU A 199 9.17 2.21 -6.73
C LEU A 199 8.31 2.07 -5.46
N PHE A 200 7.48 3.08 -5.18
CA PHE A 200 6.54 3.05 -4.08
C PHE A 200 5.51 1.93 -4.25
N ALA A 201 4.85 1.83 -5.41
CA ALA A 201 3.89 0.77 -5.70
C ALA A 201 4.50 -0.63 -5.63
N HIS A 202 5.72 -0.78 -6.16
CA HIS A 202 6.46 -2.04 -6.07
C HIS A 202 6.76 -2.44 -4.62
N SER A 203 7.17 -1.48 -3.80
CA SER A 203 7.49 -1.69 -2.39
C SER A 203 6.22 -1.92 -1.56
N LEU A 204 5.15 -1.16 -1.82
CA LEU A 204 3.84 -1.36 -1.19
C LEU A 204 3.36 -2.80 -1.38
N ARG A 205 3.39 -3.29 -2.59
CA ARG A 205 2.99 -4.65 -2.93
C ARG A 205 3.86 -5.73 -2.29
N ARG A 206 5.15 -5.47 -2.10
CA ARG A 206 6.07 -6.41 -1.49
C ARG A 206 5.93 -6.53 0.02
N TYR A 207 5.61 -5.42 0.68
CA TYR A 207 5.65 -5.30 2.15
C TYR A 207 4.31 -5.08 2.80
N CYS A 208 3.22 -4.98 2.03
CA CYS A 208 1.87 -4.80 2.57
C CYS A 208 0.95 -5.92 2.09
N ASP A 209 0.18 -6.45 3.03
CA ASP A 209 -0.87 -7.41 2.74
C ASP A 209 -2.19 -6.68 2.41
N LEU A 210 -2.39 -5.50 2.96
CA LEU A 210 -3.56 -4.65 2.74
C LEU A 210 -3.13 -3.19 2.66
N TYR A 211 -3.80 -2.38 1.83
CA TYR A 211 -3.65 -0.94 1.85
C TYR A 211 -5.00 -0.25 1.72
N MET A 212 -5.12 0.93 2.29
CA MET A 212 -6.38 1.66 2.39
C MET A 212 -6.14 3.16 2.43
N ASN A 213 -7.11 3.94 2.01
CA ASN A 213 -7.03 5.41 2.11
C ASN A 213 -7.18 5.92 3.56
N SER A 214 -7.88 5.15 4.41
CA SER A 214 -8.14 5.50 5.81
C SER A 214 -8.43 4.23 6.61
N VAL A 215 -8.03 4.20 7.87
CA VAL A 215 -8.39 3.11 8.80
C VAL A 215 -9.92 2.96 8.92
N GLY A 216 -10.66 4.07 8.76
CA GLY A 216 -12.11 4.07 8.76
C GLY A 216 -12.74 3.18 7.69
N SER A 217 -12.02 2.88 6.61
CA SER A 217 -12.49 1.99 5.54
C SER A 217 -12.72 0.55 6.01
N LEU A 218 -12.04 0.11 7.08
CA LEU A 218 -12.25 -1.21 7.67
C LEU A 218 -13.66 -1.38 8.26
N ARG A 219 -14.35 -0.29 8.61
CA ARG A 219 -15.73 -0.33 9.11
C ARG A 219 -16.75 -0.83 8.09
N LEU A 220 -16.38 -0.84 6.81
CA LEU A 220 -17.23 -1.35 5.72
C LEU A 220 -17.26 -2.88 5.65
N TYR A 221 -16.41 -3.54 6.42
CA TYR A 221 -16.25 -4.99 6.39
C TYR A 221 -16.65 -5.63 7.72
N SER A 222 -17.21 -6.83 7.64
CA SER A 222 -17.45 -7.66 8.83
C SER A 222 -16.13 -8.09 9.47
N PRO A 223 -16.07 -8.29 10.81
CA PRO A 223 -14.89 -8.87 11.47
C PRO A 223 -14.48 -10.26 10.95
N GLN A 224 -15.42 -11.01 10.35
CA GLN A 224 -15.14 -12.31 9.72
C GLN A 224 -14.75 -12.20 8.25
N HIS A 225 -14.71 -10.99 7.68
CA HIS A 225 -14.36 -10.80 6.28
C HIS A 225 -12.91 -11.24 6.01
N ARG A 226 -12.72 -11.99 4.93
CA ARG A 226 -11.41 -12.43 4.47
C ARG A 226 -11.05 -11.71 3.19
N PHE A 227 -9.88 -11.08 3.18
CA PHE A 227 -9.31 -10.49 1.99
C PHE A 227 -8.50 -11.54 1.23
N TYR A 228 -8.75 -11.65 -0.05
CA TYR A 228 -8.02 -12.57 -0.93
C TYR A 228 -7.13 -11.76 -1.87
N PRO A 229 -5.88 -12.21 -2.12
CA PRO A 229 -5.01 -11.54 -3.08
C PRO A 229 -5.59 -11.66 -4.50
N GLU A 230 -5.46 -10.61 -5.27
CA GLU A 230 -5.75 -10.64 -6.71
C GLU A 230 -4.71 -11.51 -7.44
N SER A 231 -5.13 -12.18 -8.51
CA SER A 231 -4.27 -13.11 -9.26
C SER A 231 -3.23 -12.42 -10.15
N ASP A 232 -3.45 -11.17 -10.51
CA ASP A 232 -2.49 -10.39 -11.31
C ASP A 232 -1.42 -9.73 -10.43
N PHE A 233 -0.20 -10.25 -10.53
CA PHE A 233 0.93 -9.78 -9.75
C PHE A 233 1.60 -8.49 -10.27
N ARG A 234 1.15 -7.88 -11.34
CA ARG A 234 1.79 -6.71 -11.96
C ARG A 234 1.20 -5.38 -11.48
N LEU A 235 -0.10 -5.36 -11.21
CA LEU A 235 -0.84 -4.17 -10.84
C LEU A 235 -1.27 -4.21 -9.37
N LEU A 236 -1.51 -3.06 -8.78
CA LEU A 236 -2.17 -2.96 -7.49
C LEU A 236 -3.67 -3.24 -7.63
N ALA A 237 -4.32 -3.74 -6.57
CA ALA A 237 -5.71 -4.16 -6.61
C ALA A 237 -6.67 -3.06 -7.12
N HIS A 238 -6.44 -1.80 -6.74
CA HIS A 238 -7.25 -0.67 -7.22
C HIS A 238 -7.05 -0.33 -8.70
N GLU A 239 -5.97 -0.83 -9.32
CA GLU A 239 -5.68 -0.62 -10.74
C GLU A 239 -6.28 -1.72 -11.64
N ILE A 240 -6.45 -2.95 -11.10
CA ILE A 240 -6.90 -4.13 -11.86
C ILE A 240 -8.37 -4.01 -12.29
N LYS A 241 -9.25 -3.62 -11.38
CA LYS A 241 -10.71 -3.58 -11.62
C LYS A 241 -11.15 -2.67 -12.78
N ARG A 242 -10.26 -1.80 -13.23
CA ARG A 242 -10.56 -0.85 -14.28
C ARG A 242 -10.21 -1.29 -15.67
N SER A 243 -9.17 -2.08 -15.79
CA SER A 243 -8.79 -2.59 -17.11
C SER A 243 -9.88 -3.50 -17.71
N THR A 244 -10.75 -4.08 -16.89
CA THR A 244 -11.84 -4.95 -17.35
C THR A 244 -13.13 -4.20 -17.74
N GLU A 245 -13.40 -3.02 -17.19
CA GLU A 245 -14.61 -2.25 -17.51
C GLU A 245 -14.47 -1.34 -18.72
N VAL A 246 -13.24 -0.91 -19.02
CA VAL A 246 -12.95 0.04 -20.12
C VAL A 246 -12.88 -0.63 -21.51
N PHE A 247 -12.75 -1.96 -21.59
CA PHE A 247 -12.49 -2.67 -22.85
C PHE A 247 -13.74 -3.17 -23.62
N CYS A 248 -14.93 -2.76 -23.29
CA CYS A 248 -16.04 -2.84 -24.23
C CYS A 248 -15.92 -1.68 -25.25
N VAL A 249 -15.00 -1.83 -26.20
CA VAL A 249 -14.75 -0.82 -27.25
C VAL A 249 -15.88 -0.91 -28.27
N GLU A 250 -16.75 0.03 -28.19
CA GLU A 250 -17.55 0.45 -29.32
C GLU A 250 -16.66 1.17 -30.36
N THR A 251 -17.03 1.21 -31.56
CA THR A 251 -16.18 1.50 -32.74
C THR A 251 -15.65 2.94 -32.77
N PHE A 252 -14.66 3.19 -33.64
CA PHE A 252 -13.99 4.48 -33.89
C PHE A 252 -14.98 5.62 -34.19
N ASP A 253 -16.12 5.30 -34.79
CA ASP A 253 -17.13 6.26 -35.19
C ASP A 253 -17.81 6.99 -34.02
N ASP A 254 -17.92 6.33 -32.84
CA ASP A 254 -18.54 6.89 -31.64
C ASP A 254 -17.70 8.00 -30.98
N VAL A 255 -16.40 8.06 -31.26
CA VAL A 255 -15.47 9.05 -30.64
C VAL A 255 -15.37 10.32 -31.50
N VAL A 256 -15.67 10.24 -32.79
CA VAL A 256 -15.56 11.37 -33.73
C VAL A 256 -16.74 12.33 -33.60
N GLU A 257 -17.91 11.86 -33.15
CA GLU A 257 -19.09 12.70 -32.94
C GLU A 257 -19.01 13.58 -31.67
N ASP A 258 -18.14 13.22 -30.68
CA ASP A 258 -17.95 14.01 -29.47
C ASP A 258 -16.75 14.98 -29.51
N MET A 259 -16.07 15.12 -30.65
CA MET A 259 -14.95 16.05 -30.89
C MET A 259 -15.31 17.23 -31.77
#